data_0a8dd079d99bb29f86cd93e81e0ce470
#
_entry.id   0a8dd079d99bb29f86cd93e81e0ce470
#
_cell.length_a   1.000
_cell.length_b   1.000
_cell.length_c   1.000
_cell.angle_alpha   90.00
_cell.angle_beta   90.00
_cell.angle_gamma   90.00
#
_symmetry.space_group_name_H-M   'P 1'
#
loop_
_entity.id
_entity.type
_entity.pdbx_description
1 polymer ?
#
loop_
_entity_poly.entity_id
_entity_poly.type
_entity_poly.pdbx_seq_one_letter_code
_entity_poly.pdbx_strand_id
1 'polypeptide(L)'
;MNSAPLPEPAAELARKGDTAGLATMLKDGLAVDAQDAKGNTLLMLASYHGKAETVAMLLKARASVDLRNAKGQTPLGGVAFKGYADIATLLLDSGADPLADQGGQTPVDYATMFGRQEILVLLRERRGAAAKPTRWFSKLIGWMRRS
;
A
#
# COMPACT_ATOMS: atom_id res chain seq x y z
N MET A 1 6.18 -3.53 22.31
CA MET A 1 4.81 -3.70 22.77
C MET A 1 4.01 -4.53 21.77
N ASN A 2 3.46 -5.62 22.23
CA ASN A 2 2.71 -6.50 21.36
C ASN A 2 1.29 -5.97 21.20
N SER A 3 0.95 -5.48 20.03
CA SER A 3 -0.44 -5.28 19.68
C SER A 3 -1.15 -6.64 19.65
N ALA A 4 -2.41 -6.66 19.99
CA ALA A 4 -3.20 -7.88 19.89
C ALA A 4 -3.15 -8.42 18.45
N PRO A 5 -3.13 -9.74 18.26
CA PRO A 5 -3.13 -10.32 16.93
C PRO A 5 -4.42 -9.95 16.18
N LEU A 6 -4.34 -9.92 14.85
CA LEU A 6 -5.50 -9.65 14.02
C LEU A 6 -6.54 -10.77 14.19
N PRO A 7 -7.76 -10.45 14.67
CA PRO A 7 -8.80 -11.47 14.78
C PRO A 7 -9.24 -11.99 13.41
N GLU A 8 -9.48 -13.29 13.30
CA GLU A 8 -9.94 -13.88 12.04
C GLU A 8 -11.21 -13.25 11.48
N PRO A 9 -12.23 -12.89 12.28
CA PRO A 9 -13.40 -12.20 11.75
C PRO A 9 -13.04 -10.89 11.01
N ALA A 10 -12.10 -10.12 11.54
CA ALA A 10 -11.64 -8.88 10.89
C ALA A 10 -10.88 -9.18 9.61
N ALA A 11 -10.02 -10.19 9.64
CA ALA A 11 -9.27 -10.63 8.46
C ALA A 11 -10.22 -11.04 7.34
N GLU A 12 -11.26 -11.77 7.66
CA GLU A 12 -12.26 -12.21 6.69
C GLU A 12 -13.02 -11.02 6.08
N LEU A 13 -13.41 -10.04 6.90
CA LEU A 13 -14.04 -8.82 6.39
C LEU A 13 -13.15 -8.08 5.41
N ALA A 14 -11.85 -8.02 5.67
CA ALA A 14 -10.89 -7.39 4.76
C ALA A 14 -10.80 -8.16 3.44
N ARG A 15 -10.73 -9.48 3.49
CA ARG A 15 -10.67 -10.32 2.27
C ARG A 15 -11.93 -10.17 1.43
N LYS A 16 -13.09 -10.11 2.06
CA LYS A 16 -14.38 -9.97 1.38
C LYS A 16 -14.66 -8.56 0.90
N GLY A 17 -13.98 -7.58 1.47
CA GLY A 17 -14.26 -6.18 1.17
C GLY A 17 -15.50 -5.63 1.88
N ASP A 18 -15.83 -6.17 3.05
CA ASP A 18 -16.90 -5.62 3.88
C ASP A 18 -16.39 -4.39 4.63
N THR A 19 -16.38 -3.28 3.91
CA THR A 19 -15.84 -2.01 4.41
C THR A 19 -16.60 -1.51 5.64
N ALA A 20 -17.93 -1.58 5.63
CA ALA A 20 -18.75 -1.10 6.73
C ALA A 20 -18.53 -1.93 8.00
N GLY A 21 -18.51 -3.26 7.87
CA GLY A 21 -18.25 -4.15 9.00
C GLY A 21 -16.88 -3.93 9.61
N LEU A 22 -15.87 -3.76 8.76
CA LEU A 22 -14.50 -3.51 9.20
C LEU A 22 -14.37 -2.14 9.87
N ALA A 23 -15.02 -1.11 9.31
CA ALA A 23 -15.02 0.23 9.92
C ALA A 23 -15.63 0.19 11.34
N THR A 24 -16.67 -0.59 11.53
CA THR A 24 -17.29 -0.77 12.86
C THR A 24 -16.30 -1.41 13.85
N MET A 25 -15.58 -2.43 13.42
CA MET A 25 -14.57 -3.07 14.28
C MET A 25 -13.44 -2.11 14.65
N LEU A 26 -12.99 -1.28 13.72
CA LEU A 26 -11.98 -0.26 13.98
C LEU A 26 -12.49 0.79 14.98
N LYS A 27 -13.74 1.21 14.83
CA LYS A 27 -14.37 2.16 15.75
C LYS A 27 -14.46 1.57 17.17
N ASP A 28 -14.68 0.27 17.25
CA ASP A 28 -14.80 -0.44 18.53
C ASP A 28 -13.44 -0.81 19.15
N GLY A 29 -12.34 -0.37 18.56
CA GLY A 29 -11.02 -0.49 19.16
C GLY A 29 -10.06 -1.47 18.49
N LEU A 30 -10.43 -2.08 17.36
CA LEU A 30 -9.51 -2.91 16.61
C LEU A 30 -8.33 -2.06 16.13
N ALA A 31 -7.10 -2.53 16.38
CA ALA A 31 -5.90 -1.83 15.88
C ALA A 31 -5.81 -1.98 14.36
N VAL A 32 -5.68 -0.84 13.65
CA VAL A 32 -5.66 -0.85 12.18
C VAL A 32 -4.48 -1.63 11.60
N ASP A 33 -3.35 -1.67 12.32
CA ASP A 33 -2.14 -2.36 11.90
C ASP A 33 -1.95 -3.74 12.56
N ALA A 34 -3.00 -4.30 13.16
CA ALA A 34 -2.95 -5.64 13.71
C ALA A 34 -2.53 -6.64 12.63
N GLN A 35 -1.69 -7.59 12.97
CA GLN A 35 -1.14 -8.59 12.05
C GLN A 35 -1.59 -9.98 12.45
N ASP A 36 -1.91 -10.81 11.44
CA ASP A 36 -2.23 -12.22 11.66
C ASP A 36 -0.94 -13.03 11.92
N ALA A 37 -1.08 -14.36 12.06
CA ALA A 37 0.06 -15.24 12.32
C ALA A 37 1.12 -15.21 11.22
N LYS A 38 0.75 -14.82 10.00
CA LYS A 38 1.67 -14.66 8.87
C LYS A 38 2.20 -13.24 8.75
N GLY A 39 1.83 -12.35 9.66
CA GLY A 39 2.21 -10.95 9.63
C GLY A 39 1.40 -10.09 8.67
N ASN A 40 0.32 -10.62 8.09
CA ASN A 40 -0.52 -9.87 7.18
C ASN A 40 -1.38 -8.86 7.94
N THR A 41 -1.45 -7.63 7.43
CA THR A 41 -2.32 -6.57 7.95
C THR A 41 -3.66 -6.57 7.21
N LEU A 42 -4.64 -5.85 7.77
CA LEU A 42 -5.91 -5.61 7.06
C LEU A 42 -5.66 -4.99 5.69
N LEU A 43 -4.73 -4.02 5.62
CA LEU A 43 -4.39 -3.36 4.36
C LEU A 43 -3.86 -4.35 3.32
N MET A 44 -2.98 -5.27 3.73
CA MET A 44 -2.47 -6.32 2.84
C MET A 44 -3.59 -7.21 2.32
N LEU A 45 -4.45 -7.68 3.22
CA LEU A 45 -5.54 -8.59 2.87
C LEU A 45 -6.51 -7.93 1.89
N ALA A 46 -6.93 -6.70 2.16
CA ALA A 46 -7.81 -5.96 1.27
C ALA A 46 -7.14 -5.66 -0.08
N SER A 47 -5.87 -5.25 -0.06
CA SER A 47 -5.11 -4.95 -1.27
C SER A 47 -4.93 -6.18 -2.15
N TYR A 48 -4.52 -7.28 -1.55
CA TYR A 48 -4.24 -8.52 -2.27
C TYR A 48 -5.52 -9.13 -2.87
N HIS A 49 -6.67 -8.86 -2.27
CA HIS A 49 -7.96 -9.35 -2.76
C HIS A 49 -8.71 -8.34 -3.64
N GLY A 50 -8.08 -7.24 -3.99
CA GLY A 50 -8.64 -6.27 -4.93
C GLY A 50 -9.78 -5.42 -4.38
N LYS A 51 -9.83 -5.19 -3.06
CA LYS A 51 -10.92 -4.47 -2.41
C LYS A 51 -10.57 -2.98 -2.25
N ALA A 52 -10.65 -2.24 -3.37
CA ALA A 52 -10.23 -0.84 -3.44
C ALA A 52 -10.93 0.06 -2.42
N GLU A 53 -12.24 -0.08 -2.23
CA GLU A 53 -13.00 0.71 -1.26
C GLU A 53 -12.51 0.46 0.18
N THR A 54 -12.25 -0.79 0.51
CA THR A 54 -11.73 -1.16 1.83
C THR A 54 -10.31 -0.62 2.02
N VAL A 55 -9.48 -0.71 0.99
CA VAL A 55 -8.13 -0.13 1.00
C VAL A 55 -8.21 1.37 1.28
N ALA A 56 -9.07 2.09 0.57
CA ALA A 56 -9.22 3.54 0.76
C ALA A 56 -9.66 3.86 2.20
N MET A 57 -10.58 3.10 2.76
CA MET A 57 -11.03 3.28 4.14
C MET A 57 -9.90 3.04 5.14
N LEU A 58 -9.12 1.97 4.95
CA LEU A 58 -7.99 1.65 5.84
C LEU A 58 -6.90 2.72 5.78
N LEU A 59 -6.59 3.23 4.59
CA LEU A 59 -5.62 4.31 4.44
C LEU A 59 -6.11 5.59 5.13
N LYS A 60 -7.40 5.89 5.04
CA LYS A 60 -8.01 7.01 5.73
C LYS A 60 -7.96 6.83 7.25
N ALA A 61 -8.04 5.60 7.73
CA ALA A 61 -7.88 5.23 9.13
C ALA A 61 -6.40 5.16 9.56
N ARG A 62 -5.49 5.59 8.69
CA ARG A 62 -4.04 5.67 8.93
C ARG A 62 -3.33 4.33 9.05
N ALA A 63 -3.77 3.34 8.28
CA ALA A 63 -3.01 2.09 8.15
C ALA A 63 -1.59 2.38 7.66
N SER A 64 -0.61 1.68 8.25
CA SER A 64 0.79 1.79 7.83
C SER A 64 0.96 1.17 6.46
N VAL A 65 1.31 1.99 5.46
CA VAL A 65 1.27 1.61 4.06
C VAL A 65 2.35 0.62 3.65
N ASP A 66 3.49 0.61 4.35
CA ASP A 66 4.65 -0.24 4.01
C ASP A 66 4.95 -1.32 5.06
N LEU A 67 4.03 -1.60 5.97
CA LEU A 67 4.24 -2.64 6.97
C LEU A 67 4.37 -4.00 6.30
N ARG A 68 5.42 -4.74 6.65
CA ARG A 68 5.77 -6.01 6.02
C ARG A 68 5.17 -7.19 6.76
N ASN A 69 4.83 -8.24 6.02
CA ASN A 69 4.45 -9.52 6.63
C ASN A 69 5.70 -10.35 6.96
N ALA A 70 5.50 -11.56 7.46
CA ALA A 70 6.59 -12.46 7.86
C ALA A 70 7.52 -12.84 6.69
N LYS A 71 7.02 -12.74 5.45
CA LYS A 71 7.82 -13.00 4.24
C LYS A 71 8.50 -11.73 3.71
N GLY A 72 8.41 -10.61 4.41
CA GLY A 72 8.98 -9.34 3.98
C GLY A 72 8.21 -8.64 2.86
N GLN A 73 6.98 -9.06 2.58
CA GLN A 73 6.16 -8.50 1.52
C GLN A 73 5.44 -7.24 1.99
N THR A 74 5.26 -6.28 1.08
CA THR A 74 4.50 -5.04 1.31
C THR A 74 3.18 -5.08 0.55
N PRO A 75 2.19 -4.26 0.93
CA PRO A 75 0.95 -4.17 0.16
C PRO A 75 1.19 -3.82 -1.31
N LEU A 76 2.09 -2.88 -1.61
CA LEU A 76 2.37 -2.47 -2.99
C LEU A 76 2.98 -3.60 -3.81
N GLY A 77 3.88 -4.38 -3.23
CA GLY A 77 4.47 -5.55 -3.91
C GLY A 77 3.41 -6.58 -4.30
N GLY A 78 2.49 -6.88 -3.40
CA GLY A 78 1.40 -7.81 -3.67
C GLY A 78 0.45 -7.29 -4.76
N VAL A 79 0.18 -6.01 -4.77
CA VAL A 79 -0.67 -5.36 -5.77
C VAL A 79 0.04 -5.32 -7.12
N ALA A 80 1.35 -5.11 -7.15
CA ALA A 80 2.14 -5.16 -8.37
C ALA A 80 2.09 -6.56 -9.00
N PHE A 81 2.15 -7.59 -8.17
CA PHE A 81 1.97 -8.97 -8.62
C PHE A 81 0.57 -9.20 -9.20
N LYS A 82 -0.47 -8.76 -8.50
CA LYS A 82 -1.87 -8.97 -8.91
C LYS A 82 -2.30 -8.10 -10.08
N GLY A 83 -1.72 -6.93 -10.26
CA GLY A 83 -2.08 -6.04 -11.36
C GLY A 83 -3.23 -5.07 -11.04
N TYR A 84 -3.49 -4.78 -9.78
CA TYR A 84 -4.55 -3.84 -9.39
C TYR A 84 -4.04 -2.40 -9.41
N ALA A 85 -4.12 -1.77 -10.58
CA ALA A 85 -3.58 -0.43 -10.79
C ALA A 85 -4.26 0.65 -9.94
N ASP A 86 -5.57 0.56 -9.73
CA ASP A 86 -6.33 1.47 -8.88
C ASP A 86 -5.84 1.42 -7.42
N ILE A 87 -5.61 0.22 -6.90
CA ILE A 87 -5.09 0.05 -5.54
C ILE A 87 -3.63 0.51 -5.45
N ALA A 88 -2.83 0.23 -6.47
CA ALA A 88 -1.45 0.73 -6.54
C ALA A 88 -1.43 2.25 -6.43
N THR A 89 -2.32 2.95 -7.13
CA THR A 89 -2.46 4.40 -7.06
C THR A 89 -2.79 4.86 -5.64
N LEU A 90 -3.76 4.21 -4.99
CA LEU A 90 -4.15 4.54 -3.62
C LEU A 90 -2.96 4.39 -2.65
N LEU A 91 -2.22 3.29 -2.77
CA LEU A 91 -1.06 3.04 -1.91
C LEU A 91 0.05 4.06 -2.15
N LEU A 92 0.35 4.35 -3.41
CA LEU A 92 1.39 5.33 -3.77
C LEU A 92 1.01 6.73 -3.32
N ASP A 93 -0.25 7.12 -3.46
CA ASP A 93 -0.74 8.42 -2.98
C ASP A 93 -0.66 8.55 -1.46
N SER A 94 -0.67 7.43 -0.76
CA SER A 94 -0.53 7.38 0.71
C SER A 94 0.92 7.22 1.16
N GLY A 95 1.88 7.29 0.24
CA GLY A 95 3.29 7.27 0.56
C GLY A 95 3.98 5.91 0.48
N ALA A 96 3.36 4.91 -0.16
CA ALA A 96 4.01 3.62 -0.35
C ALA A 96 5.33 3.80 -1.11
N ASP A 97 6.37 3.10 -0.67
CA ASP A 97 7.69 3.16 -1.28
C ASP A 97 7.69 2.35 -2.58
N PRO A 98 7.84 3.01 -3.76
CA PRO A 98 7.86 2.31 -5.03
C PRO A 98 9.12 1.46 -5.26
N LEU A 99 10.13 1.62 -4.39
CA LEU A 99 11.41 0.92 -4.47
C LEU A 99 11.58 -0.12 -3.38
N ALA A 100 10.52 -0.41 -2.60
CA ALA A 100 10.61 -1.34 -1.47
C ALA A 100 11.03 -2.73 -1.94
N ASP A 101 12.21 -3.17 -1.49
CA ASP A 101 12.75 -4.49 -1.80
C ASP A 101 12.08 -5.57 -0.95
N GLN A 102 11.64 -6.63 -1.59
CA GLN A 102 11.00 -7.78 -0.95
C GLN A 102 11.79 -9.04 -1.27
N GLY A 103 12.89 -9.22 -0.58
CA GLY A 103 13.75 -10.40 -0.79
C GLY A 103 14.49 -10.35 -2.14
N GLY A 104 14.94 -9.18 -2.53
CA GLY A 104 15.67 -8.96 -3.78
C GLY A 104 14.81 -8.52 -4.95
N GLN A 105 13.50 -8.36 -4.76
CA GLN A 105 12.57 -7.95 -5.82
C GLN A 105 11.77 -6.73 -5.38
N THR A 106 11.70 -5.74 -6.25
CA THR A 106 10.93 -4.52 -6.05
C THR A 106 9.54 -4.63 -6.69
N PRO A 107 8.60 -3.71 -6.38
CA PRO A 107 7.33 -3.66 -7.11
C PRO A 107 7.50 -3.57 -8.63
N VAL A 108 8.54 -2.88 -9.11
CA VAL A 108 8.85 -2.80 -10.54
C VAL A 108 9.18 -4.18 -11.10
N ASP A 109 9.98 -4.96 -10.36
CA ASP A 109 10.34 -6.31 -10.78
C ASP A 109 9.10 -7.19 -10.92
N TYR A 110 8.20 -7.15 -9.93
CA TYR A 110 6.95 -7.91 -9.98
C TYR A 110 6.08 -7.48 -11.16
N ALA A 111 5.90 -6.18 -11.34
CA ALA A 111 5.09 -5.67 -12.45
C ALA A 111 5.68 -6.07 -13.81
N THR A 112 7.00 -6.06 -13.94
CA THR A 112 7.71 -6.49 -15.15
C THR A 112 7.52 -7.99 -15.40
N MET A 113 7.75 -8.79 -14.37
CA MET A 113 7.65 -10.27 -14.47
C MET A 113 6.25 -10.71 -14.87
N PHE A 114 5.23 -10.02 -14.44
CA PHE A 114 3.84 -10.40 -14.70
C PHE A 114 3.15 -9.52 -15.72
N GLY A 115 3.89 -8.68 -16.44
CA GLY A 115 3.37 -7.88 -17.55
C GLY A 115 2.35 -6.82 -17.15
N ARG A 116 2.48 -6.23 -15.96
CA ARG A 116 1.52 -5.25 -15.42
C ARG A 116 1.86 -3.85 -15.91
N GLN A 117 1.55 -3.55 -17.18
CA GLN A 117 1.95 -2.31 -17.84
C GLN A 117 1.44 -1.04 -17.15
N GLU A 118 0.17 -1.01 -16.73
CA GLU A 118 -0.40 0.14 -16.02
C GLU A 118 0.36 0.44 -14.73
N ILE A 119 0.71 -0.61 -14.00
CA ILE A 119 1.48 -0.46 -12.75
C ILE A 119 2.90 0.01 -13.06
N LEU A 120 3.53 -0.50 -14.12
CA LEU A 120 4.86 -0.04 -14.53
C LEU A 120 4.87 1.46 -14.80
N VAL A 121 3.87 1.97 -15.50
CA VAL A 121 3.74 3.40 -15.77
C VAL A 121 3.62 4.17 -14.45
N LEU A 122 2.73 3.73 -13.55
CA LEU A 122 2.55 4.36 -12.24
C LEU A 122 3.84 4.39 -11.43
N LEU A 123 4.54 3.25 -11.39
CA LEU A 123 5.78 3.14 -10.61
C LEU A 123 6.88 4.03 -11.18
N ARG A 124 6.99 4.11 -12.51
CA ARG A 124 7.97 4.99 -13.16
C ARG A 124 7.69 6.46 -12.87
N GLU A 125 6.45 6.87 -12.95
CA GLU A 125 6.03 8.23 -12.63
C GLU A 125 6.34 8.59 -11.17
N ARG A 126 6.01 7.69 -10.24
CA ARG A 126 6.25 7.90 -8.81
C ARG A 126 7.71 7.79 -8.44
N ARG A 127 8.47 6.93 -9.12
CA ARG A 127 9.92 6.84 -8.95
C ARG A 127 10.57 8.16 -9.36
N GLY A 128 10.14 8.74 -10.47
CA GLY A 128 10.57 10.06 -10.89
C GLY A 128 10.24 11.14 -9.87
N ALA A 129 9.05 11.06 -9.27
CA ALA A 129 8.63 11.98 -8.21
C ALA A 129 9.43 11.78 -6.93
N ALA A 130 9.71 10.52 -6.55
CA ALA A 130 10.54 10.19 -5.39
C ALA A 130 12.00 10.62 -5.58
N ALA A 131 12.48 10.63 -6.82
CA ALA A 131 13.80 11.11 -7.17
C ALA A 131 13.87 12.63 -7.32
N LYS A 132 12.73 13.32 -7.21
CA LYS A 132 12.71 14.79 -7.28
C LYS A 132 13.38 15.38 -6.06
N PRO A 133 14.10 16.47 -6.25
CA PRO A 133 14.76 17.16 -5.15
C PRO A 133 13.75 17.65 -4.12
N THR A 134 14.26 17.92 -2.93
CA THR A 134 13.49 18.43 -1.80
C THR A 134 12.57 19.57 -2.23
N ARG A 135 11.53 19.83 -1.42
CA ARG A 135 10.57 20.90 -1.60
C ARG A 135 11.24 22.25 -1.93
N TRP A 136 12.38 22.51 -1.33
CA TRP A 136 13.17 23.71 -1.59
C TRP A 136 13.65 23.77 -3.03
N PHE A 137 14.17 22.67 -3.55
CA PHE A 137 14.68 22.59 -4.92
C PHE A 137 13.56 22.73 -5.95
N SER A 138 12.39 22.18 -5.68
CA SER A 138 11.22 22.34 -6.54
C SER A 138 10.77 23.78 -6.64
N LYS A 139 10.85 24.55 -5.55
CA LYS A 139 10.58 25.98 -5.55
C LYS A 139 11.60 26.75 -6.38
N LEU A 140 12.87 26.37 -6.28
CA LEU A 140 13.94 27.00 -7.04
C LEU A 140 13.74 26.82 -8.53
N ILE A 141 13.44 25.59 -8.96
CA ILE A 141 13.17 25.29 -10.38
C ILE A 141 11.94 26.06 -10.87
N GLY A 142 10.88 26.11 -10.08
CA GLY A 142 9.68 26.87 -10.41
C GLY A 142 9.97 28.35 -10.60
N TRP A 143 10.83 28.92 -9.76
CA TRP A 143 11.28 30.31 -9.89
C TRP A 143 12.10 30.51 -11.16
N MET A 144 13.04 29.63 -11.46
CA MET A 144 13.87 29.70 -12.66
C MET A 144 13.06 29.60 -13.96
N ARG A 145 11.98 28.83 -13.97
CA ARG A 145 11.10 28.71 -15.14
C ARG A 145 10.28 29.97 -15.41
N ARG A 146 10.06 30.82 -14.40
CA ARG A 146 9.25 32.04 -14.53
C ARG A 146 10.05 33.26 -14.92
N SER A 147 11.34 33.16 -14.88
CA SER A 147 12.26 34.24 -15.31
C SER A 147 12.83 33.92 -16.73
#